data_be061383a7c4e276aaaa1215fc96b78c
#
_entry.id   be061383a7c4e276aaaa1215fc96b78c
#
_cell.length_a   1.000
_cell.length_b   1.000
_cell.length_c   1.000
_cell.angle_alpha   90.00
_cell.angle_beta   90.00
_cell.angle_gamma   90.00
#
_symmetry.space_group_name_H-M   'P 1'
#
loop_
_entity.id
_entity.type
_entity.pdbx_description
1 polymer ?
#
loop_
_entity_poly.entity_id
_entity_poly.type
_entity_poly.pdbx_seq_one_letter_code
_entity_poly.pdbx_strand_id
1 'polypeptide(L)'
;MTASRTFALAVAAAAAAGLLGGCAGSDADQSEGGQAQDVPVAGQIVHGPFFPECGGISDETLAEQTRVSGLVKTAANSVGCQWLVGGGILGPHFSFTWFRGSPIGRERKTEELSRTSVEDIEIEGQPGFIAVGTDPILGDNLCEIGIQFNDDFIEWSVSFADESYPPACDVAKELTRQSIVNSQ
;
A
#
# COMPACT_ATOMS: atom_id res chain seq x y z
N MET A 1 4.16 -0.18 -57.85
CA MET A 1 5.44 0.53 -57.87
C MET A 1 6.04 0.44 -56.48
N THR A 2 6.96 -0.49 -56.35
CA THR A 2 7.66 -0.91 -55.14
C THR A 2 8.88 -0.05 -54.88
N ALA A 3 9.06 0.46 -53.68
CA ALA A 3 10.33 1.03 -53.26
C ALA A 3 10.69 0.45 -51.86
N SER A 4 11.57 -0.55 -51.94
CA SER A 4 12.28 -1.15 -50.79
C SER A 4 13.39 -0.16 -50.34
N ARG A 5 13.45 0.18 -49.09
CA ARG A 5 14.59 0.83 -48.45
C ARG A 5 15.19 -0.03 -47.38
N THR A 6 16.29 -0.66 -47.74
CA THR A 6 17.21 -1.38 -46.85
C THR A 6 18.02 -0.35 -46.04
N PHE A 7 17.94 -0.42 -44.69
CA PHE A 7 18.87 0.27 -43.79
C PHE A 7 19.90 -0.72 -43.25
N ALA A 8 21.15 -0.43 -43.54
CA ALA A 8 22.31 -1.19 -43.06
C ALA A 8 22.61 -0.80 -41.59
N LEU A 9 22.73 -1.81 -40.73
CA LEU A 9 23.22 -1.69 -39.36
C LEU A 9 24.76 -1.68 -39.37
N ALA A 10 25.37 -0.63 -38.87
CA ALA A 10 26.77 -0.57 -38.50
C ALA A 10 26.93 -0.94 -37.03
N VAL A 11 27.61 -2.03 -36.76
CA VAL A 11 28.02 -2.47 -35.42
C VAL A 11 29.37 -1.85 -35.11
N ALA A 12 29.43 -1.01 -34.09
CA ALA A 12 30.69 -0.52 -33.51
C ALA A 12 30.91 -1.24 -32.17
N ALA A 13 31.91 -2.11 -32.14
CA ALA A 13 32.41 -2.74 -30.93
C ALA A 13 33.44 -1.83 -30.27
N ALA A 14 33.21 -1.40 -29.05
CA ALA A 14 34.22 -0.74 -28.21
C ALA A 14 34.56 -1.67 -27.03
N ALA A 15 35.76 -2.18 -27.05
CA ALA A 15 36.38 -2.90 -25.94
C ALA A 15 36.99 -1.90 -24.97
N ALA A 16 36.62 -1.94 -23.70
CA ALA A 16 37.33 -1.26 -22.63
C ALA A 16 37.83 -2.28 -21.60
N ALA A 17 39.13 -2.39 -21.54
CA ALA A 17 39.89 -3.28 -20.65
C ALA A 17 39.94 -2.67 -19.21
N GLY A 18 40.01 -3.57 -18.25
CA GLY A 18 39.97 -3.49 -16.84
C GLY A 18 40.92 -2.55 -16.09
N LEU A 19 40.57 -2.39 -14.83
CA LEU A 19 41.53 -2.11 -13.73
C LEU A 19 40.98 -2.81 -12.48
N LEU A 20 41.63 -3.93 -12.14
CA LEU A 20 41.57 -4.58 -10.83
C LEU A 20 42.48 -3.78 -9.90
N GLY A 21 41.92 -3.01 -8.98
CA GLY A 21 42.64 -2.38 -7.89
C GLY A 21 42.41 -3.17 -6.60
N GLY A 22 43.42 -3.92 -6.19
CA GLY A 22 43.43 -4.69 -4.95
C GLY A 22 43.52 -3.78 -3.72
N CYS A 23 42.74 -4.07 -2.69
CA CYS A 23 42.96 -3.56 -1.33
C CYS A 23 43.94 -4.49 -0.64
N ALA A 24 45.17 -3.98 -0.43
CA ALA A 24 46.13 -4.54 0.52
C ALA A 24 45.89 -3.86 1.89
N GLY A 25 45.78 -4.68 2.93
CA GLY A 25 45.68 -4.21 4.31
C GLY A 25 46.93 -3.55 4.83
N SER A 26 46.77 -2.72 5.84
CA SER A 26 47.87 -2.33 6.77
C SER A 26 47.30 -2.18 8.16
N ASP A 27 48.04 -2.80 9.06
CA ASP A 27 47.82 -2.93 10.50
C ASP A 27 47.87 -1.60 11.26
N ALA A 28 47.13 -1.61 12.34
CA ALA A 28 47.34 -1.05 13.68
C ALA A 28 47.95 0.36 13.83
N ASP A 29 47.19 1.27 14.42
CA ASP A 29 47.67 1.93 15.64
C ASP A 29 46.48 2.38 16.53
N GLN A 30 46.65 2.17 17.82
CA GLN A 30 45.76 2.57 18.90
C GLN A 30 45.92 4.06 19.17
N SER A 31 44.84 4.82 19.27
CA SER A 31 44.77 6.01 20.14
C SER A 31 43.35 6.47 20.41
N GLU A 32 43.00 6.36 21.69
CA GLU A 32 42.24 7.31 22.53
C GLU A 32 40.85 7.84 22.06
N GLY A 33 39.84 7.43 22.79
CA GLY A 33 38.82 8.28 23.42
C GLY A 33 38.18 9.37 22.55
N GLY A 34 37.48 9.01 21.50
CA GLY A 34 36.48 9.87 20.88
C GLY A 34 35.09 9.35 21.26
N GLN A 35 34.31 10.15 21.98
CA GLN A 35 32.88 9.91 22.14
C GLN A 35 32.28 9.67 20.75
N ALA A 36 31.79 8.46 20.52
CA ALA A 36 30.96 8.17 19.35
C ALA A 36 29.76 9.11 19.42
N GLN A 37 29.83 10.18 18.65
CA GLN A 37 28.61 10.92 18.30
C GLN A 37 27.75 9.92 17.55
N ASP A 38 26.56 9.61 18.09
CA ASP A 38 25.51 8.90 17.38
C ASP A 38 25.20 9.69 16.10
N VAL A 39 25.91 9.36 15.04
CA VAL A 39 25.52 9.80 13.70
C VAL A 39 24.21 9.09 13.43
N PRO A 40 23.08 9.80 13.23
CA PRO A 40 21.83 9.14 12.86
C PRO A 40 22.09 8.30 11.61
N VAL A 41 21.98 6.98 11.72
CA VAL A 41 22.04 6.08 10.57
C VAL A 41 20.87 6.42 9.69
N ALA A 42 21.10 7.22 8.66
CA ALA A 42 20.08 7.57 7.67
C ALA A 42 19.55 6.27 7.07
N GLY A 43 18.27 5.96 7.33
CA GLY A 43 17.58 4.86 6.67
C GLY A 43 17.16 3.67 7.54
N GLN A 44 17.18 3.78 8.87
CA GLN A 44 16.56 2.74 9.68
C GLN A 44 15.02 2.87 9.59
N ILE A 45 14.38 1.88 8.95
CA ILE A 45 12.92 1.79 8.87
C ILE A 45 12.39 1.54 10.29
N VAL A 46 11.48 2.40 10.72
CA VAL A 46 10.74 2.26 11.99
C VAL A 46 9.36 1.71 11.66
N HIS A 47 9.14 0.44 12.01
CA HIS A 47 7.85 -0.19 11.78
C HIS A 47 6.79 0.26 12.79
N GLY A 48 5.54 0.27 12.35
CA GLY A 48 4.35 0.42 13.19
C GLY A 48 4.00 -0.87 13.95
N PRO A 49 2.79 -0.92 14.55
CA PRO A 49 2.30 -2.11 15.24
C PRO A 49 2.15 -3.29 14.27
N PHE A 50 2.09 -4.51 14.82
CA PHE A 50 1.77 -5.69 14.03
C PHE A 50 0.26 -5.77 13.80
N PHE A 51 -0.14 -5.97 12.55
CA PHE A 51 -1.53 -6.24 12.17
C PHE A 51 -1.72 -7.74 11.95
N PRO A 52 -2.72 -8.36 12.62
CA PRO A 52 -3.08 -9.74 12.34
C PRO A 52 -3.55 -9.93 10.88
N GLU A 53 -3.64 -11.17 10.43
CA GLU A 53 -4.16 -11.48 9.09
C GLU A 53 -5.47 -10.74 8.82
N CYS A 54 -5.60 -10.15 7.64
CA CYS A 54 -6.74 -9.33 7.22
C CYS A 54 -7.03 -8.13 8.15
N GLY A 55 -6.01 -7.57 8.81
CA GLY A 55 -6.21 -6.50 9.79
C GLY A 55 -6.98 -6.94 11.04
N GLY A 56 -7.01 -8.25 11.34
CA GLY A 56 -7.78 -8.81 12.44
C GLY A 56 -9.30 -8.82 12.22
N ILE A 57 -9.75 -8.67 10.97
CA ILE A 57 -11.18 -8.71 10.60
C ILE A 57 -11.53 -10.11 10.08
N SER A 58 -12.54 -10.74 10.70
CA SER A 58 -13.05 -12.04 10.25
C SER A 58 -14.02 -11.88 9.06
N ASP A 59 -14.23 -12.96 8.30
CA ASP A 59 -15.19 -12.98 7.21
C ASP A 59 -16.62 -12.66 7.68
N GLU A 60 -16.98 -13.12 8.88
CA GLU A 60 -18.27 -12.86 9.51
C GLU A 60 -18.42 -11.36 9.85
N THR A 61 -17.41 -10.78 10.48
CA THR A 61 -17.39 -9.35 10.80
C THR A 61 -17.51 -8.50 9.54
N LEU A 62 -16.77 -8.85 8.48
CA LEU A 62 -16.85 -8.16 7.20
C LEU A 62 -18.26 -8.27 6.60
N ALA A 63 -18.86 -9.46 6.60
CA ALA A 63 -20.21 -9.67 6.08
C ALA A 63 -21.27 -8.87 6.87
N GLU A 64 -21.13 -8.78 8.19
CA GLU A 64 -22.02 -7.97 9.05
C GLU A 64 -21.90 -6.47 8.74
N GLN A 65 -20.68 -5.95 8.67
CA GLN A 65 -20.42 -4.52 8.42
C GLN A 65 -20.89 -4.10 7.02
N THR A 66 -20.62 -4.93 6.02
CA THR A 66 -20.94 -4.63 4.62
C THR A 66 -22.38 -4.98 4.25
N ARG A 67 -23.07 -5.82 5.03
CA ARG A 67 -24.37 -6.43 4.72
C ARG A 67 -24.37 -7.23 3.41
N VAL A 68 -23.21 -7.72 3.02
CA VAL A 68 -23.02 -8.49 1.79
C VAL A 68 -22.98 -9.96 2.13
N SER A 69 -23.82 -10.74 1.45
CA SER A 69 -23.81 -12.21 1.53
C SER A 69 -23.00 -12.82 0.38
N GLY A 70 -22.47 -14.02 0.60
CA GLY A 70 -21.74 -14.73 -0.46
C GLY A 70 -20.35 -14.17 -0.74
N LEU A 71 -19.75 -13.50 0.23
CA LEU A 71 -18.35 -13.08 0.18
C LEU A 71 -17.43 -14.29 0.06
N VAL A 72 -16.49 -14.21 -0.87
CA VAL A 72 -15.42 -15.18 -1.08
C VAL A 72 -14.10 -14.47 -0.88
N LYS A 73 -13.32 -14.93 0.10
CA LYS A 73 -11.93 -14.46 0.26
C LYS A 73 -11.09 -15.02 -0.89
N THR A 74 -10.72 -14.15 -1.83
CA THR A 74 -9.99 -14.52 -3.04
C THR A 74 -8.48 -14.43 -2.88
N ALA A 75 -8.03 -13.67 -1.90
CA ALA A 75 -6.62 -13.60 -1.50
C ALA A 75 -6.51 -13.43 0.01
N ALA A 76 -5.53 -14.11 0.61
CA ALA A 76 -5.12 -13.94 2.00
C ALA A 76 -3.64 -14.25 2.13
N ASN A 77 -2.89 -13.30 2.67
CA ASN A 77 -1.47 -13.44 2.97
C ASN A 77 -1.07 -12.48 4.11
N SER A 78 0.19 -12.49 4.49
CA SER A 78 0.71 -11.70 5.61
C SER A 78 0.62 -10.17 5.44
N VAL A 79 0.35 -9.70 4.23
CA VAL A 79 0.30 -8.26 3.93
C VAL A 79 -1.05 -7.82 3.35
N GLY A 80 -2.01 -8.72 3.17
CA GLY A 80 -3.32 -8.29 2.70
C GLY A 80 -4.32 -9.41 2.44
N CYS A 81 -5.57 -8.99 2.36
CA CYS A 81 -6.71 -9.84 2.06
C CYS A 81 -7.62 -9.15 1.06
N GLN A 82 -8.31 -9.95 0.25
CA GLN A 82 -9.28 -9.47 -0.71
C GLN A 82 -10.53 -10.35 -0.71
N TRP A 83 -11.69 -9.73 -0.80
CA TRP A 83 -12.97 -10.40 -0.87
C TRP A 83 -13.78 -9.89 -2.05
N LEU A 84 -14.42 -10.83 -2.74
CA LEU A 84 -15.32 -10.58 -3.86
C LEU A 84 -16.65 -11.32 -3.65
N VAL A 85 -17.72 -10.82 -4.24
CA VAL A 85 -19.00 -11.52 -4.26
C VAL A 85 -19.08 -12.40 -5.50
N GLY A 86 -19.31 -13.69 -5.27
CA GLY A 86 -19.47 -14.67 -6.36
C GLY A 86 -18.29 -14.77 -7.33
N GLY A 87 -17.11 -14.27 -6.95
CA GLY A 87 -15.91 -14.26 -7.80
C GLY A 87 -15.94 -13.29 -8.97
N GLY A 88 -16.93 -12.39 -9.03
CA GLY A 88 -17.08 -11.40 -10.10
C GLY A 88 -16.48 -10.04 -9.75
N ILE A 89 -15.79 -9.40 -10.70
CA ILE A 89 -15.20 -8.06 -10.54
C ILE A 89 -16.19 -6.91 -10.63
N LEU A 90 -17.45 -7.20 -10.99
CA LEU A 90 -18.51 -6.20 -11.13
C LEU A 90 -19.39 -6.07 -9.87
N GLY A 91 -19.17 -6.92 -8.88
CA GLY A 91 -19.88 -6.89 -7.60
C GLY A 91 -19.12 -6.10 -6.54
N PRO A 92 -19.69 -6.03 -5.31
CA PRO A 92 -18.98 -5.49 -4.17
C PRO A 92 -17.63 -6.16 -3.98
N HIS A 93 -16.62 -5.36 -3.70
CA HIS A 93 -15.30 -5.88 -3.36
C HIS A 93 -14.68 -5.10 -2.22
N PHE A 94 -13.87 -5.81 -1.44
CA PHE A 94 -13.22 -5.28 -0.25
C PHE A 94 -11.79 -5.75 -0.20
N SER A 95 -10.89 -4.88 0.24
CA SER A 95 -9.51 -5.29 0.49
C SER A 95 -8.93 -4.59 1.72
N PHE A 96 -8.09 -5.34 2.42
CA PHE A 96 -7.17 -4.84 3.43
C PHE A 96 -5.75 -5.02 2.91
N THR A 97 -4.92 -4.00 3.03
CA THR A 97 -3.50 -4.08 2.67
C THR A 97 -2.65 -3.44 3.77
N TRP A 98 -1.54 -4.09 4.12
CA TRP A 98 -0.54 -3.58 5.04
C TRP A 98 0.77 -3.34 4.31
N PHE A 99 1.11 -2.08 4.14
CA PHE A 99 2.32 -1.62 3.46
C PHE A 99 3.44 -1.39 4.47
N ARG A 100 4.47 -2.20 4.40
CA ARG A 100 5.62 -2.13 5.31
C ARG A 100 6.78 -1.39 4.67
N GLY A 101 7.34 -0.42 5.41
CA GLY A 101 8.44 0.40 4.94
C GLY A 101 8.11 1.20 3.68
N SER A 102 6.85 1.57 3.49
CA SER A 102 6.36 2.29 2.32
C SER A 102 5.73 3.61 2.73
N PRO A 103 6.11 4.73 2.08
CA PRO A 103 5.56 6.03 2.44
C PRO A 103 4.12 6.17 1.95
N ILE A 104 3.18 6.43 2.88
CA ILE A 104 1.76 6.67 2.60
C ILE A 104 1.53 7.81 1.59
N GLY A 105 2.43 8.80 1.56
CA GLY A 105 2.34 9.92 0.64
C GLY A 105 2.40 9.55 -0.85
N ARG A 106 2.97 8.38 -1.20
CA ARG A 106 2.92 7.85 -2.57
C ARG A 106 1.52 7.36 -2.90
N GLU A 107 0.91 6.59 -1.99
CA GLU A 107 -0.44 6.08 -2.16
C GLU A 107 -1.44 7.23 -2.26
N ARG A 108 -1.41 8.16 -1.31
CA ARG A 108 -2.24 9.36 -1.36
C ARG A 108 -2.16 10.09 -2.71
N LYS A 109 -0.95 10.24 -3.29
CA LYS A 109 -0.80 10.87 -4.61
C LYS A 109 -1.43 10.07 -5.75
N THR A 110 -1.41 8.76 -5.67
CA THR A 110 -2.11 7.87 -6.62
C THR A 110 -3.61 8.11 -6.54
N GLU A 111 -4.14 8.20 -5.33
CA GLU A 111 -5.56 8.46 -5.11
C GLU A 111 -5.98 9.87 -5.56
N GLU A 112 -5.15 10.89 -5.34
CA GLU A 112 -5.39 12.26 -5.84
C GLU A 112 -5.53 12.34 -7.38
N LEU A 113 -4.97 11.37 -8.12
CA LEU A 113 -5.06 11.31 -9.58
C LEU A 113 -6.28 10.55 -10.10
N SER A 114 -6.90 9.72 -9.26
CA SER A 114 -7.90 8.73 -9.70
C SER A 114 -9.23 8.80 -8.94
N ARG A 115 -9.29 9.52 -7.82
CA ARG A 115 -10.50 9.66 -7.00
C ARG A 115 -11.12 11.05 -7.12
N THR A 116 -12.39 11.13 -6.77
CA THR A 116 -13.15 12.39 -6.81
C THR A 116 -12.73 13.35 -5.72
N SER A 117 -12.39 12.84 -4.54
CA SER A 117 -11.83 13.62 -3.44
C SER A 117 -10.83 12.80 -2.63
N VAL A 118 -9.82 13.50 -2.07
CA VAL A 118 -8.88 12.95 -1.09
C VAL A 118 -8.70 13.99 0.01
N GLU A 119 -8.99 13.60 1.24
CA GLU A 119 -8.95 14.48 2.40
C GLU A 119 -8.12 13.87 3.53
N ASP A 120 -7.65 14.70 4.45
CA ASP A 120 -7.01 14.22 5.67
C ASP A 120 -8.04 13.64 6.63
N ILE A 121 -7.67 12.56 7.32
CA ILE A 121 -8.48 11.93 8.35
C ILE A 121 -7.60 11.51 9.52
N GLU A 122 -8.23 11.41 10.70
CA GLU A 122 -7.63 10.80 11.89
C GLU A 122 -8.58 9.73 12.43
N ILE A 123 -8.06 8.51 12.66
CA ILE A 123 -8.83 7.40 13.26
C ILE A 123 -8.00 6.84 14.43
N GLU A 124 -8.61 6.77 15.63
CA GLU A 124 -7.95 6.31 16.86
C GLU A 124 -6.63 7.07 17.15
N GLY A 125 -6.60 8.37 16.84
CA GLY A 125 -5.41 9.21 17.03
C GLY A 125 -4.30 9.00 16.00
N GLN A 126 -4.52 8.23 14.95
CA GLN A 126 -3.56 7.98 13.89
C GLN A 126 -3.93 8.80 12.63
N PRO A 127 -2.98 9.54 12.05
CA PRO A 127 -3.22 10.35 10.87
C PRO A 127 -3.26 9.51 9.60
N GLY A 128 -3.99 9.97 8.60
CA GLY A 128 -4.08 9.32 7.31
C GLY A 128 -4.85 10.12 6.28
N PHE A 129 -5.34 9.44 5.28
CA PHE A 129 -6.22 10.01 4.26
C PHE A 129 -7.48 9.16 4.06
N ILE A 130 -8.53 9.82 3.59
CA ILE A 130 -9.74 9.20 3.04
C ILE A 130 -9.89 9.63 1.59
N ALA A 131 -10.08 8.66 0.70
CA ALA A 131 -10.26 8.89 -0.73
C ALA A 131 -11.61 8.33 -1.18
N VAL A 132 -12.37 9.11 -1.95
CA VAL A 132 -13.71 8.76 -2.41
C VAL A 132 -13.74 8.68 -3.93
N GLY A 133 -14.21 7.55 -4.43
CA GLY A 133 -14.54 7.37 -5.83
C GLY A 133 -16.04 7.49 -6.04
N THR A 134 -16.44 8.37 -6.97
CA THR A 134 -17.84 8.62 -7.31
C THR A 134 -18.16 8.07 -8.69
N ASP A 135 -19.08 7.14 -8.75
CA ASP A 135 -19.67 6.68 -10.01
C ASP A 135 -20.84 7.60 -10.42
N PRO A 136 -21.01 7.97 -11.70
CA PRO A 136 -22.09 8.85 -12.17
C PRO A 136 -23.51 8.33 -11.91
N ILE A 137 -23.67 7.01 -11.72
CA ILE A 137 -24.96 6.36 -11.48
C ILE A 137 -25.13 5.99 -10.01
N LEU A 138 -24.05 5.46 -9.38
CA LEU A 138 -24.08 4.90 -8.03
C LEU A 138 -23.72 5.91 -6.95
N GLY A 139 -23.26 7.10 -7.32
CA GLY A 139 -22.75 8.06 -6.34
C GLY A 139 -21.42 7.63 -5.73
N ASP A 140 -21.19 7.95 -4.45
CA ASP A 140 -19.96 7.67 -3.72
C ASP A 140 -19.90 6.19 -3.30
N ASN A 141 -19.55 5.33 -4.25
CA ASN A 141 -19.60 3.88 -4.09
C ASN A 141 -18.25 3.22 -3.74
N LEU A 142 -17.16 3.97 -3.81
CA LEU A 142 -15.81 3.53 -3.44
C LEU A 142 -15.24 4.44 -2.36
N CYS A 143 -14.70 3.85 -1.31
CA CYS A 143 -13.99 4.57 -0.27
C CYS A 143 -12.72 3.83 0.14
N GLU A 144 -11.62 4.56 0.16
CA GLU A 144 -10.30 4.05 0.56
C GLU A 144 -9.78 4.88 1.72
N ILE A 145 -9.25 4.20 2.73
CA ILE A 145 -8.70 4.84 3.92
C ILE A 145 -7.32 4.29 4.18
N GLY A 146 -6.31 5.15 4.04
CA GLY A 146 -4.94 4.86 4.42
C GLY A 146 -4.58 5.49 5.76
N ILE A 147 -4.02 4.72 6.70
CA ILE A 147 -3.60 5.21 8.02
C ILE A 147 -2.13 4.93 8.25
N GLN A 148 -1.37 5.98 8.62
CA GLN A 148 0.08 5.95 8.85
C GLN A 148 0.44 5.42 10.23
N PHE A 149 1.47 4.57 10.28
CA PHE A 149 2.13 4.09 11.50
C PHE A 149 3.65 4.12 11.31
N ASN A 150 4.30 5.19 11.70
CA ASN A 150 5.73 5.40 11.40
C ASN A 150 6.03 5.25 9.90
N ASP A 151 6.88 4.27 9.51
CA ASP A 151 7.21 4.00 8.10
C ASP A 151 6.29 2.95 7.44
N ASP A 152 5.29 2.46 8.17
CA ASP A 152 4.27 1.54 7.66
C ASP A 152 2.93 2.27 7.50
N PHE A 153 2.02 1.73 6.69
CA PHE A 153 0.61 2.14 6.70
C PHE A 153 -0.30 0.96 6.37
N ILE A 154 -1.55 1.05 6.82
CA ILE A 154 -2.61 0.13 6.38
C ILE A 154 -3.58 0.85 5.47
N GLU A 155 -4.26 0.09 4.62
CA GLU A 155 -5.33 0.60 3.77
C GLU A 155 -6.50 -0.37 3.72
N TRP A 156 -7.70 0.17 3.92
CA TRP A 156 -8.96 -0.46 3.60
C TRP A 156 -9.56 0.16 2.36
N SER A 157 -9.91 -0.67 1.37
CA SER A 157 -10.69 -0.27 0.20
C SER A 157 -12.05 -0.99 0.23
N VAL A 158 -13.12 -0.22 0.16
CA VAL A 158 -14.52 -0.67 0.21
C VAL A 158 -15.23 -0.17 -1.03
N SER A 159 -15.73 -1.08 -1.85
CA SER A 159 -16.51 -0.73 -3.04
C SER A 159 -17.82 -1.50 -3.10
N PHE A 160 -18.88 -0.79 -3.38
CA PHE A 160 -20.22 -1.34 -3.56
C PHE A 160 -20.69 -1.19 -5.02
N ALA A 161 -21.56 -2.10 -5.44
CA ALA A 161 -22.08 -2.17 -6.81
C ALA A 161 -23.45 -1.53 -6.99
N ASP A 162 -24.11 -1.13 -5.90
CA ASP A 162 -25.42 -0.45 -5.92
C ASP A 162 -25.69 0.30 -4.60
N GLU A 163 -26.74 1.12 -4.58
CA GLU A 163 -27.12 1.97 -3.45
C GLU A 163 -27.82 1.22 -2.29
N SER A 164 -28.07 -0.07 -2.42
CA SER A 164 -28.76 -0.85 -1.36
C SER A 164 -27.85 -1.19 -0.19
N TYR A 165 -26.54 -1.02 -0.36
CA TYR A 165 -25.52 -1.25 0.67
C TYR A 165 -25.34 -0.02 1.56
N PRO A 166 -24.69 -0.19 2.73
CA PRO A 166 -24.30 0.95 3.57
C PRO A 166 -23.36 1.91 2.82
N PRO A 167 -23.26 3.18 3.25
CA PRO A 167 -22.28 4.10 2.68
C PRO A 167 -20.85 3.53 2.78
N ALA A 168 -20.13 3.50 1.66
CA ALA A 168 -18.80 2.87 1.56
C ALA A 168 -17.82 3.44 2.60
N CYS A 169 -17.84 4.75 2.81
CA CYS A 169 -16.94 5.41 3.75
C CYS A 169 -17.28 5.12 5.23
N ASP A 170 -18.53 4.88 5.57
CA ASP A 170 -18.89 4.50 6.94
C ASP A 170 -18.35 3.11 7.26
N VAL A 171 -18.48 2.17 6.31
CA VAL A 171 -17.93 0.83 6.43
C VAL A 171 -16.40 0.86 6.47
N ALA A 172 -15.75 1.60 5.57
CA ALA A 172 -14.30 1.72 5.53
C ALA A 172 -13.73 2.29 6.84
N LYS A 173 -14.37 3.33 7.41
CA LYS A 173 -13.97 3.91 8.70
C LYS A 173 -14.06 2.90 9.83
N GLU A 174 -15.14 2.14 9.90
CA GLU A 174 -15.34 1.15 10.96
C GLU A 174 -14.38 -0.02 10.85
N LEU A 175 -14.15 -0.56 9.65
CA LEU A 175 -13.15 -1.62 9.42
C LEU A 175 -11.73 -1.14 9.77
N THR A 176 -11.38 0.07 9.38
CA THR A 176 -10.08 0.69 9.71
C THR A 176 -9.93 0.83 11.23
N ARG A 177 -10.95 1.38 11.90
CA ARG A 177 -10.96 1.52 13.36
C ARG A 177 -10.76 0.18 14.07
N GLN A 178 -11.49 -0.85 13.65
CA GLN A 178 -11.36 -2.19 14.22
C GLN A 178 -9.97 -2.79 13.98
N SER A 179 -9.39 -2.60 12.79
CA SER A 179 -8.03 -3.07 12.50
C SER A 179 -6.99 -2.39 13.40
N ILE A 180 -7.14 -1.09 13.68
CA ILE A 180 -6.26 -0.37 14.60
C ILE A 180 -6.39 -0.93 16.01
N VAL A 181 -7.60 -1.13 16.51
CA VAL A 181 -7.86 -1.68 17.86
C VAL A 181 -7.35 -3.13 17.99
N ASN A 182 -7.38 -3.92 16.92
CA ASN A 182 -6.89 -5.30 16.88
C ASN A 182 -5.38 -5.41 16.69
N SER A 183 -4.66 -4.31 16.42
CA SER A 183 -3.20 -4.31 16.24
C SER A 183 -2.46 -4.56 17.56
N GLN A 184 -1.21 -5.09 17.47
CA GLN A 184 -0.38 -5.49 18.63
C GLN A 184 0.98 -4.77 18.64
#